data_b427f950ad9364b784a0ab3edc8df464
#
_entry.id   b427f950ad9364b784a0ab3edc8df464
#
_cell.length_a   1.000
_cell.length_b   1.000
_cell.length_c   1.000
_cell.angle_alpha   90.00
_cell.angle_beta   90.00
_cell.angle_gamma   90.00
#
_symmetry.space_group_name_H-M   'P 1'
#
loop_
_entity.id
_entity.type
_entity.pdbx_description
1 polymer ?
#
loop_
_entity_poly.entity_id
_entity_poly.type
_entity_poly.pdbx_seq_one_letter_code
_entity_poly.pdbx_strand_id
1 'polypeptide(L)'
;MLENIDTSLIDWSRAQFALTAIYHWIFVPLTLGLAVIMGIMETVYYRTGDKFWKHTAKFWMKLFGINFAIGVATGLILEFEFGTNWSNYSWFVGDIFGAPLAIEGILAFFMEATFIAVMFFGWDKVSKRFHLASTWLTGLGATISAWWILVANAWMQNPVGMEFNPDTA
;
A
#
# COMPACT_ATOMS: atom_id res chain seq x y z
N MET A 1 13.37 -19.99 -37.01
CA MET A 1 14.30 -19.10 -36.29
C MET A 1 13.76 -18.69 -34.89
N LEU A 2 12.82 -19.44 -34.32
CA LEU A 2 12.29 -19.22 -32.97
C LEU A 2 12.58 -20.38 -32.01
N GLU A 3 13.41 -21.35 -32.43
CA GLU A 3 13.61 -22.60 -31.70
C GLU A 3 14.58 -22.54 -30.50
N ASN A 4 15.23 -21.41 -30.24
CA ASN A 4 16.17 -21.28 -29.13
C ASN A 4 15.98 -19.98 -28.32
N ILE A 5 14.74 -19.59 -28.04
CA ILE A 5 14.53 -18.54 -27.04
C ILE A 5 14.73 -19.23 -25.68
N ASP A 6 15.74 -18.79 -24.94
CA ASP A 6 15.92 -19.22 -23.56
C ASP A 6 14.77 -18.66 -22.71
N THR A 7 13.79 -19.51 -22.42
CA THR A 7 12.61 -19.15 -21.62
C THR A 7 12.94 -19.06 -20.12
N SER A 8 14.13 -19.47 -19.71
CA SER A 8 14.51 -19.50 -18.30
C SER A 8 14.48 -18.11 -17.66
N LEU A 9 14.86 -17.06 -18.40
CA LEU A 9 14.81 -15.69 -17.93
C LEU A 9 13.35 -15.24 -17.66
N ILE A 10 12.43 -15.64 -18.54
CA ILE A 10 11.00 -15.33 -18.38
C ILE A 10 10.44 -16.03 -17.14
N ASP A 11 10.80 -17.30 -16.94
CA ASP A 11 10.34 -18.08 -15.79
C ASP A 11 10.89 -17.53 -14.47
N TRP A 12 12.14 -17.12 -14.43
CA TRP A 12 12.75 -16.48 -13.26
C TRP A 12 12.13 -15.11 -12.97
N SER A 13 11.85 -14.29 -13.99
CA SER A 13 11.17 -13.00 -13.82
C SER A 13 9.76 -13.16 -13.27
N ARG A 14 9.02 -14.16 -13.76
CA ARG A 14 7.69 -14.51 -13.24
C ARG A 14 7.74 -15.00 -11.79
N ALA A 15 8.70 -15.85 -11.48
CA ALA A 15 8.89 -16.38 -10.12
C ALA A 15 9.25 -15.27 -9.14
N GLN A 16 10.12 -14.34 -9.52
CA GLN A 16 10.49 -13.18 -8.72
C GLN A 16 9.26 -12.31 -8.42
N PHE A 17 8.51 -11.90 -9.44
CA PHE A 17 7.30 -11.11 -9.27
C PHE A 17 6.26 -11.82 -8.40
N ALA A 18 6.01 -13.11 -8.66
CA ALA A 18 5.06 -13.89 -7.88
C ALA A 18 5.46 -13.97 -6.40
N LEU A 19 6.74 -14.19 -6.12
CA LEU A 19 7.24 -14.25 -4.75
C LEU A 19 7.09 -12.91 -4.03
N THR A 20 7.47 -11.82 -4.68
CA THR A 20 7.31 -10.46 -4.11
C THR A 20 5.85 -10.13 -3.87
N ALA A 21 4.97 -10.40 -4.84
CA ALA A 21 3.55 -10.15 -4.72
C ALA A 21 2.90 -10.96 -3.58
N ILE A 22 3.16 -12.26 -3.49
CA ILE A 22 2.64 -13.12 -2.43
C ILE A 22 3.12 -12.63 -1.06
N TYR A 23 4.40 -12.27 -0.96
CA TYR A 23 4.97 -11.79 0.29
C TYR A 23 4.36 -10.44 0.71
N HIS A 24 4.23 -9.49 -0.22
CA HIS A 24 3.59 -8.21 0.02
C HIS A 24 2.13 -8.35 0.48
N TRP A 25 1.37 -9.26 -0.12
CA TRP A 25 -0.03 -9.52 0.22
C TRP A 25 -0.27 -9.97 1.65
N ILE A 26 0.73 -10.48 2.36
CA ILE A 26 0.62 -10.82 3.78
C ILE A 26 0.49 -9.55 4.62
N PHE A 27 1.21 -8.50 4.27
CA PHE A 27 1.28 -7.26 5.06
C PHE A 27 0.08 -6.33 4.83
N VAL A 28 -0.49 -6.31 3.63
CA VAL A 28 -1.58 -5.38 3.28
C VAL A 28 -2.82 -5.61 4.17
N PRO A 29 -3.48 -6.77 4.20
CA PRO A 29 -4.66 -6.98 5.02
C PRO A 29 -4.36 -6.88 6.51
N LEU A 30 -3.15 -7.26 6.94
CA LEU A 30 -2.74 -7.11 8.32
C LEU A 30 -2.61 -5.63 8.72
N THR A 31 -2.04 -4.79 7.86
CA THR A 31 -1.97 -3.34 8.05
C THR A 31 -3.38 -2.74 8.19
N LEU A 32 -4.28 -3.07 7.28
CA LEU A 32 -5.67 -2.56 7.30
C LEU A 32 -6.41 -2.98 8.57
N GLY A 33 -6.32 -4.26 8.94
CA GLY A 33 -6.97 -4.78 10.14
C GLY A 33 -6.41 -4.15 11.42
N LEU A 34 -5.08 -4.05 11.54
CA LEU A 34 -4.44 -3.43 12.71
C LEU A 34 -4.79 -1.96 12.84
N ALA A 35 -4.83 -1.20 11.73
CA ALA A 35 -5.20 0.21 11.76
C ALA A 35 -6.61 0.43 12.35
N VAL A 36 -7.57 -0.37 11.95
CA VAL A 36 -8.95 -0.32 12.49
C VAL A 36 -8.98 -0.68 13.97
N ILE A 37 -8.32 -1.76 14.36
CA ILE A 37 -8.27 -2.21 15.76
C ILE A 37 -7.62 -1.14 16.65
N MET A 38 -6.52 -0.55 16.21
CA MET A 38 -5.86 0.55 16.92
C MET A 38 -6.75 1.78 17.04
N GLY A 39 -7.43 2.16 15.97
CA GLY A 39 -8.40 3.26 15.99
C GLY A 39 -9.53 3.03 16.99
N ILE A 40 -10.05 1.81 17.10
CA ILE A 40 -11.05 1.43 18.10
C ILE A 40 -10.48 1.54 19.52
N MET A 41 -9.31 0.93 19.78
CA MET A 41 -8.67 0.95 21.10
C MET A 41 -8.39 2.39 21.55
N GLU A 42 -7.89 3.23 20.66
CA GLU A 42 -7.61 4.62 20.97
C GLU A 42 -8.88 5.45 21.15
N THR A 43 -9.95 5.14 20.41
CA THR A 43 -11.28 5.74 20.62
C THR A 43 -11.82 5.40 22.01
N VAL A 44 -11.67 4.16 22.47
CA VAL A 44 -12.07 3.76 23.83
C VAL A 44 -11.21 4.50 24.87
N TYR A 45 -9.90 4.57 24.69
CA TYR A 45 -9.03 5.38 25.55
C TYR A 45 -9.45 6.85 25.58
N TYR A 46 -9.75 7.43 24.44
CA TYR A 46 -10.17 8.83 24.36
C TYR A 46 -11.45 9.11 25.14
N ARG A 47 -12.42 8.18 25.10
CA ARG A 47 -13.73 8.31 25.78
C ARG A 47 -13.66 7.99 27.26
N THR A 48 -12.91 6.98 27.66
CA THR A 48 -12.89 6.47 29.03
C THR A 48 -11.75 7.03 29.86
N GLY A 49 -10.65 7.44 29.23
CA GLY A 49 -9.42 7.83 29.92
C GLY A 49 -8.61 6.66 30.49
N ASP A 50 -9.07 5.42 30.30
CA ASP A 50 -8.46 4.22 30.87
C ASP A 50 -7.10 3.96 30.22
N LYS A 51 -6.06 3.96 31.05
CA LYS A 51 -4.66 3.77 30.65
C LYS A 51 -4.39 2.37 30.08
N PHE A 52 -5.21 1.38 30.40
CA PHE A 52 -5.10 0.04 29.82
C PHE A 52 -5.19 0.12 28.29
N TRP A 53 -6.19 0.82 27.78
CA TRP A 53 -6.39 0.98 26.33
C TRP A 53 -5.27 1.78 25.68
N LYS A 54 -4.70 2.78 26.35
CA LYS A 54 -3.52 3.49 25.87
C LYS A 54 -2.32 2.55 25.71
N HIS A 55 -2.05 1.71 26.70
CA HIS A 55 -0.91 0.79 26.66
C HIS A 55 -1.10 -0.29 25.61
N THR A 56 -2.32 -0.82 25.49
CA THR A 56 -2.66 -1.82 24.47
C THR A 56 -2.53 -1.25 23.06
N ALA A 57 -3.06 -0.05 22.82
CA ALA A 57 -2.89 0.64 21.55
C ALA A 57 -1.42 0.87 21.19
N LYS A 58 -0.59 1.35 22.15
CA LYS A 58 0.86 1.52 21.96
C LYS A 58 1.58 0.21 21.63
N PHE A 59 1.18 -0.90 22.21
CA PHE A 59 1.75 -2.21 21.91
C PHE A 59 1.46 -2.61 20.45
N TRP A 60 0.20 -2.57 20.05
CA TRP A 60 -0.20 -2.92 18.69
C TRP A 60 0.34 -1.95 17.63
N MET A 61 0.50 -0.68 17.98
CA MET A 61 1.12 0.33 17.13
C MET A 61 2.57 -0.02 16.76
N LYS A 62 3.34 -0.62 17.68
CA LYS A 62 4.71 -1.08 17.37
C LYS A 62 4.70 -2.20 16.33
N LEU A 63 3.80 -3.17 16.49
CA LEU A 63 3.64 -4.25 15.52
C LEU A 63 3.15 -3.73 14.17
N PHE A 64 2.18 -2.80 14.19
CA PHE A 64 1.74 -2.09 13.00
C PHE A 64 2.90 -1.40 12.28
N GLY A 65 3.77 -0.68 13.00
CA GLY A 65 4.90 0.02 12.40
C GLY A 65 5.91 -0.90 11.71
N ILE A 66 6.21 -2.05 12.31
CA ILE A 66 7.08 -3.06 11.70
C ILE A 66 6.42 -3.62 10.43
N ASN A 67 5.16 -4.02 10.55
CA ASN A 67 4.36 -4.54 9.43
C ASN A 67 4.27 -3.53 8.29
N PHE A 68 3.98 -2.28 8.61
CA PHE A 68 3.88 -1.18 7.65
C PHE A 68 5.21 -0.94 6.93
N ALA A 69 6.33 -0.88 7.65
CA ALA A 69 7.65 -0.67 7.05
C ALA A 69 8.02 -1.77 6.04
N ILE A 70 7.74 -3.03 6.38
CA ILE A 70 7.96 -4.16 5.47
C ILE A 70 6.99 -4.09 4.28
N GLY A 71 5.72 -3.76 4.53
CA GLY A 71 4.72 -3.58 3.49
C GLY A 71 5.11 -2.51 2.47
N VAL A 72 5.54 -1.33 2.94
CA VAL A 72 6.04 -0.25 2.07
C VAL A 72 7.27 -0.68 1.28
N ALA A 73 8.25 -1.32 1.92
CA ALA A 73 9.46 -1.77 1.23
C ALA A 73 9.14 -2.77 0.11
N THR A 74 8.28 -3.74 0.38
CA THR A 74 7.86 -4.74 -0.62
C THR A 74 6.95 -4.15 -1.69
N GLY A 75 6.11 -3.17 -1.36
CA GLY A 75 5.29 -2.43 -2.32
C GLY A 75 6.13 -1.64 -3.31
N LEU A 76 7.17 -0.94 -2.84
CA LEU A 76 8.13 -0.24 -3.71
C LEU A 76 8.85 -1.21 -4.66
N ILE A 77 9.22 -2.40 -4.19
CA ILE A 77 9.82 -3.42 -5.05
C ILE A 77 8.84 -3.81 -6.17
N LEU A 78 7.55 -4.02 -5.86
CA LEU A 78 6.53 -4.31 -6.86
C LEU A 78 6.36 -3.21 -7.91
N GLU A 79 6.45 -1.95 -7.52
CA GLU A 79 6.42 -0.82 -8.46
C GLU A 79 7.61 -0.87 -9.43
N PHE A 80 8.81 -1.16 -8.93
CA PHE A 80 9.98 -1.35 -9.78
C PHE A 80 9.85 -2.58 -10.68
N GLU A 81 9.35 -3.69 -10.16
CA GLU A 81 9.11 -4.91 -10.93
C GLU A 81 8.05 -4.70 -12.02
N PHE A 82 7.08 -3.83 -11.81
CA PHE A 82 6.13 -3.45 -12.85
C PHE A 82 6.84 -2.82 -14.06
N GLY A 83 7.84 -1.96 -13.83
CA GLY A 83 8.66 -1.36 -14.87
C GLY A 83 9.70 -2.30 -15.50
N THR A 84 10.18 -3.31 -14.78
CA THR A 84 11.24 -4.22 -15.23
C THR A 84 10.71 -5.56 -15.73
N ASN A 85 9.98 -6.28 -14.91
CA ASN A 85 9.46 -7.62 -15.23
C ASN A 85 8.27 -7.58 -16.20
N TRP A 86 7.54 -6.45 -16.19
CA TRP A 86 6.37 -6.18 -17.04
C TRP A 86 6.59 -5.00 -17.99
N SER A 87 7.82 -4.76 -18.42
CA SER A 87 8.23 -3.57 -19.19
C SER A 87 7.36 -3.32 -20.42
N ASN A 88 7.10 -4.34 -21.23
CA ASN A 88 6.25 -4.20 -22.42
C ASN A 88 4.82 -3.80 -22.07
N TYR A 89 4.27 -4.37 -21.01
CA TYR A 89 2.93 -4.04 -20.55
C TYR A 89 2.89 -2.62 -19.94
N SER A 90 3.87 -2.26 -19.11
CA SER A 90 3.91 -0.93 -18.52
C SER A 90 4.16 0.16 -19.55
N TRP A 91 4.89 -0.13 -20.64
CA TRP A 91 4.99 0.78 -21.76
C TRP A 91 3.65 0.95 -22.50
N PHE A 92 2.94 -0.16 -22.73
CA PHE A 92 1.64 -0.16 -23.41
C PHE A 92 0.55 0.57 -22.64
N VAL A 93 0.51 0.49 -21.31
CA VAL A 93 -0.50 1.11 -20.45
C VAL A 93 -0.02 2.37 -19.74
N GLY A 94 1.23 2.80 -19.97
CA GLY A 94 1.88 3.88 -19.22
C GLY A 94 1.13 5.20 -19.22
N ASP A 95 0.53 5.55 -20.35
CA ASP A 95 -0.28 6.77 -20.50
C ASP A 95 -1.55 6.76 -19.63
N ILE A 96 -2.08 5.57 -19.33
CA ILE A 96 -3.29 5.41 -18.54
C ILE A 96 -2.95 5.17 -17.07
N PHE A 97 -1.93 4.34 -16.79
CA PHE A 97 -1.58 3.90 -15.44
C PHE A 97 -0.59 4.83 -14.73
N GLY A 98 0.26 5.54 -15.45
CA GLY A 98 1.33 6.34 -14.86
C GLY A 98 0.81 7.44 -13.92
N ALA A 99 -0.20 8.19 -14.35
CA ALA A 99 -0.78 9.25 -13.52
C ALA A 99 -1.51 8.71 -12.26
N PRO A 100 -2.38 7.69 -12.35
CA PRO A 100 -2.96 7.04 -11.18
C PRO A 100 -1.94 6.52 -10.18
N LEU A 101 -0.88 5.84 -10.61
CA LEU A 101 0.16 5.33 -9.72
C LEU A 101 0.96 6.46 -9.05
N ALA A 102 1.28 7.52 -9.79
CA ALA A 102 1.96 8.70 -9.23
C ALA A 102 1.09 9.42 -8.18
N ILE A 103 -0.21 9.57 -8.43
CA ILE A 103 -1.16 10.15 -7.48
C ILE A 103 -1.26 9.29 -6.22
N GLU A 104 -1.34 7.98 -6.37
CA GLU A 104 -1.38 7.05 -5.23
C GLU A 104 -0.10 7.16 -4.39
N GLY A 105 1.07 7.08 -5.01
CA GLY A 105 2.35 7.20 -4.33
C GLY A 105 2.52 8.53 -3.60
N ILE A 106 2.13 9.64 -4.22
CA ILE A 106 2.27 10.98 -3.62
C ILE A 106 1.24 11.19 -2.52
N LEU A 107 -0.04 10.97 -2.78
CA LEU A 107 -1.10 11.31 -1.81
C LEU A 107 -1.19 10.28 -0.69
N ALA A 108 -1.25 8.99 -1.00
CA ALA A 108 -1.41 7.95 0.00
C ALA A 108 -0.14 7.84 0.86
N PHE A 109 1.01 7.65 0.25
CA PHE A 109 2.27 7.45 0.97
C PHE A 109 2.65 8.66 1.84
N PHE A 110 2.60 9.89 1.32
CA PHE A 110 2.95 11.07 2.11
C PHE A 110 1.92 11.35 3.22
N MET A 111 0.64 11.13 2.96
CA MET A 111 -0.40 11.26 3.98
C MET A 111 -0.18 10.23 5.09
N GLU A 112 0.01 8.96 4.73
CA GLU A 112 0.28 7.91 5.69
C GLU A 112 1.54 8.17 6.50
N ALA A 113 2.66 8.49 5.86
CA ALA A 113 3.93 8.75 6.52
C ALA A 113 3.81 9.90 7.54
N THR A 114 3.09 10.97 7.19
CA THR A 114 2.86 12.12 8.08
C THR A 114 2.06 11.73 9.32
N PHE A 115 0.94 11.03 9.15
CA PHE A 115 0.09 10.65 10.28
C PHE A 115 0.69 9.52 11.11
N ILE A 116 1.44 8.60 10.51
CA ILE A 116 2.21 7.57 11.23
C ILE A 116 3.23 8.22 12.15
N ALA A 117 3.93 9.27 11.71
CA ALA A 117 4.85 10.00 12.57
C ALA A 117 4.13 10.59 13.81
N VAL A 118 2.94 11.15 13.63
CA VAL A 118 2.11 11.63 14.74
C VAL A 118 1.67 10.48 15.66
N MET A 119 1.23 9.36 15.09
CA MET A 119 0.84 8.16 15.86
C MET A 119 1.97 7.68 16.79
N PHE A 120 3.19 7.60 16.27
CA PHE A 120 4.32 7.07 17.06
C PHE A 120 4.86 8.08 18.08
N PHE A 121 4.99 9.33 17.67
CA PHE A 121 5.71 10.35 18.43
C PHE A 121 4.83 11.41 19.07
N GLY A 122 3.53 11.40 18.76
CA GLY A 122 2.58 12.45 19.14
C GLY A 122 1.88 12.25 20.49
N TRP A 123 1.95 11.06 21.12
CA TRP A 123 1.16 10.69 22.31
C TRP A 123 1.11 11.74 23.43
N ASP A 124 2.22 12.38 23.70
CA ASP A 124 2.36 13.37 24.77
C ASP A 124 2.72 14.76 24.22
N LYS A 125 2.74 14.93 22.90
CA LYS A 125 3.12 16.17 22.20
C LYS A 125 1.96 16.89 21.53
N VAL A 126 0.91 16.16 21.17
CA VAL A 126 -0.28 16.72 20.52
C VAL A 126 -1.55 16.48 21.34
N SER A 127 -2.63 17.16 21.03
CA SER A 127 -3.90 16.93 21.69
C SER A 127 -4.40 15.49 21.44
N LYS A 128 -5.10 14.91 22.40
CA LYS A 128 -5.68 13.56 22.29
C LYS A 128 -6.61 13.43 21.07
N ARG A 129 -7.35 14.51 20.72
CA ARG A 129 -8.21 14.52 19.54
C ARG A 129 -7.42 14.43 18.25
N PHE A 130 -6.34 15.21 18.15
CA PHE A 130 -5.50 15.20 16.96
C PHE A 130 -4.76 13.87 16.81
N HIS A 131 -4.29 13.28 17.90
CA HIS A 131 -3.66 11.97 17.88
C HIS A 131 -4.64 10.89 17.40
N LEU A 132 -5.83 10.83 17.96
CA LEU A 132 -6.88 9.91 17.53
C LEU A 132 -7.26 10.10 16.06
N ALA A 133 -7.41 11.36 15.63
CA ALA A 133 -7.68 11.66 14.22
C ALA A 133 -6.56 11.17 13.31
N SER A 134 -5.29 11.32 13.72
CA SER A 134 -4.14 10.81 12.96
C SER A 134 -4.16 9.29 12.84
N THR A 135 -4.53 8.56 13.88
CA THR A 135 -4.67 7.09 13.84
C THR A 135 -5.74 6.67 12.84
N TRP A 136 -6.92 7.30 12.86
CA TRP A 136 -7.97 7.01 11.89
C TRP A 136 -7.63 7.45 10.47
N LEU A 137 -6.94 8.57 10.30
CA LEU A 137 -6.51 9.05 8.98
C LEU A 137 -5.44 8.14 8.37
N THR A 138 -4.53 7.57 9.18
CA THR A 138 -3.59 6.54 8.72
C THR A 138 -4.35 5.31 8.19
N GLY A 139 -5.33 4.80 8.96
CA GLY A 139 -6.12 3.66 8.53
C GLY A 139 -6.98 3.95 7.29
N LEU A 140 -7.51 5.16 7.17
CA LEU A 140 -8.26 5.59 6.00
C LEU A 140 -7.34 5.70 4.77
N GLY A 141 -6.15 6.29 4.93
CA GLY A 141 -5.15 6.39 3.87
C GLY A 141 -4.76 5.03 3.32
N ALA A 142 -4.39 4.10 4.21
CA ALA A 142 -4.06 2.72 3.84
C ALA A 142 -5.23 2.01 3.12
N THR A 143 -6.47 2.26 3.55
CA THR A 143 -7.67 1.68 2.93
C THR A 143 -7.91 2.26 1.53
N ILE A 144 -7.75 3.56 1.35
CA ILE A 144 -7.89 4.22 0.04
C ILE A 144 -6.80 3.73 -0.92
N SER A 145 -5.54 3.63 -0.46
CA SER A 145 -4.44 3.09 -1.25
C SER A 145 -4.74 1.66 -1.73
N ALA A 146 -5.11 0.76 -0.81
CA ALA A 146 -5.46 -0.60 -1.16
C ALA A 146 -6.65 -0.68 -2.15
N TRP A 147 -7.68 0.14 -1.94
CA TRP A 147 -8.82 0.22 -2.86
C TRP A 147 -8.39 0.71 -4.26
N TRP A 148 -7.51 1.71 -4.32
CA TRP A 148 -7.01 2.26 -5.57
C TRP A 148 -6.26 1.22 -6.41
N ILE A 149 -5.37 0.46 -5.76
CA ILE A 149 -4.65 -0.65 -6.43
C ILE A 149 -5.61 -1.74 -6.91
N LEU A 150 -6.65 -2.05 -6.15
CA LEU A 150 -7.67 -3.01 -6.59
C LEU A 150 -8.47 -2.51 -7.80
N VAL A 151 -8.78 -1.22 -7.86
CA VAL A 151 -9.42 -0.60 -9.04
C VAL A 151 -8.51 -0.71 -10.25
N ALA A 152 -7.23 -0.37 -10.09
CA ALA A 152 -6.24 -0.52 -11.14
C ALA A 152 -6.13 -1.98 -11.65
N ASN A 153 -6.05 -2.93 -10.72
CA ASN A 153 -6.01 -4.36 -11.06
C ASN A 153 -7.28 -4.83 -11.79
N ALA A 154 -8.45 -4.38 -11.37
CA ALA A 154 -9.71 -4.70 -12.03
C ALA A 154 -9.75 -4.17 -13.47
N TRP A 155 -9.27 -2.93 -13.68
CA TRP A 155 -9.17 -2.35 -15.01
C TRP A 155 -8.20 -3.13 -15.91
N MET A 156 -7.08 -3.60 -15.38
CA MET A 156 -6.12 -4.44 -16.13
C MET A 156 -6.76 -5.72 -16.66
N GLN A 157 -7.71 -6.29 -15.93
CA GLN A 157 -8.41 -7.53 -16.33
C GLN A 157 -9.56 -7.26 -17.32
N ASN A 158 -10.18 -6.09 -17.26
CA ASN A 158 -11.29 -5.69 -18.13
C ASN A 158 -11.15 -4.21 -18.48
N PRO A 159 -10.27 -3.85 -19.44
CA PRO A 159 -10.04 -2.47 -19.83
C PRO A 159 -11.28 -1.84 -20.44
N VAL A 160 -11.70 -0.70 -19.87
CA VAL A 160 -12.82 0.10 -20.39
C VAL A 160 -12.39 1.57 -20.49
N GLY A 161 -13.05 2.33 -21.37
CA GLY A 161 -12.77 3.76 -21.52
C GLY A 161 -11.47 4.08 -22.25
N MET A 162 -10.94 3.13 -23.03
CA MET A 162 -9.78 3.32 -23.91
C MET A 162 -10.11 2.92 -25.34
N GLU A 163 -9.50 3.57 -26.28
CA GLU A 163 -9.44 3.18 -27.69
C GLU A 163 -8.00 2.74 -27.99
N PHE A 164 -7.89 1.55 -28.58
CA PHE A 164 -6.59 1.05 -29.02
C PHE A 164 -6.25 1.65 -30.40
N ASN A 165 -5.17 2.41 -30.46
CA ASN A 165 -4.65 2.91 -31.73
C ASN A 165 -3.47 2.03 -32.18
N PRO A 166 -3.65 1.19 -33.20
CA PRO A 166 -2.60 0.29 -33.67
C PRO A 166 -1.38 1.00 -34.27
N ASP A 167 -1.52 2.29 -34.63
CA ASP A 167 -0.45 3.06 -35.27
C ASP A 167 0.54 3.68 -34.26
N THR A 168 0.21 3.66 -32.97
CA THR A 168 1.02 4.22 -31.86
C THR A 168 1.52 3.16 -30.89
N ALA A 169 1.26 1.88 -31.16
CA ALA A 169 1.64 0.77 -30.29
C ALA A 169 3.03 0.19 -30.68
#